data_bffaff64ed519dec6660f76d69888d79
#
_entry.id   bffaff64ed519dec6660f76d69888d79
#
_cell.length_a   1.000
_cell.length_b   1.000
_cell.length_c   1.000
_cell.angle_alpha   90.00
_cell.angle_beta   90.00
_cell.angle_gamma   90.00
#
_symmetry.space_group_name_H-M   'P 1'
#
loop_
_entity.id
_entity.type
_entity.pdbx_description
1 polymer ?
#
loop_
_entity_poly.entity_id
_entity_poly.type
_entity_poly.pdbx_seq_one_letter_code
_entity_poly.pdbx_strand_id
1 'polypeptide(L)'
;GGGNDTATAGLNFIPPLSCFFQNSVNIPQVNRIGNTIYTADLMVLTYSSATLTVNGNTIPSSQAQNVLGNTDWVTYRVSNISGNANVISTGPLAVGVFGYKGNASGYAGYYSGFGSTPQDTELTVCTNATINLFDNIDGNPEIGGTWSVPPGGTPLNGNIFDPAINLVGDYI
;
A
#
# COMPACT_ATOMS: atom_id res chain seq x y z
N GLY A 1 -23.66 -19.41 -26.29
CA GLY A 1 -23.05 -20.54 -25.68
C GLY A 1 -23.96 -21.10 -24.61
N GLY A 2 -24.45 -22.31 -24.81
CA GLY A 2 -25.30 -22.99 -23.87
C GLY A 2 -24.50 -23.75 -22.82
N GLY A 3 -23.60 -23.13 -22.19
CA GLY A 3 -22.90 -23.69 -21.03
C GLY A 3 -23.67 -23.29 -19.78
N ASN A 4 -23.67 -24.15 -18.78
CA ASN A 4 -24.01 -23.77 -17.42
C ASN A 4 -22.95 -22.82 -16.87
N ASP A 5 -22.75 -21.65 -17.49
CA ASP A 5 -21.88 -20.60 -17.01
C ASP A 5 -22.52 -20.00 -15.77
N THR A 6 -22.10 -20.53 -14.65
CA THR A 6 -22.41 -19.99 -13.32
C THR A 6 -21.47 -18.85 -12.95
N ALA A 7 -20.70 -18.33 -13.90
CA ALA A 7 -19.83 -17.20 -13.68
C ALA A 7 -20.65 -15.96 -13.33
N THR A 8 -20.41 -15.40 -12.17
CA THR A 8 -21.01 -14.15 -11.74
C THR A 8 -20.21 -12.99 -12.34
N ALA A 9 -20.86 -12.14 -13.11
CA ALA A 9 -20.27 -10.89 -13.52
C ALA A 9 -20.14 -9.96 -12.30
N GLY A 10 -18.95 -9.47 -12.06
CA GLY A 10 -18.66 -8.51 -11.01
C GLY A 10 -17.85 -7.35 -11.57
N LEU A 11 -18.07 -6.16 -11.04
CA LEU A 11 -17.26 -5.00 -11.31
C LEU A 11 -16.32 -4.77 -10.13
N ASN A 12 -15.01 -4.91 -10.38
CA ASN A 12 -13.99 -4.53 -9.41
C ASN A 12 -13.32 -3.23 -9.85
N PHE A 13 -13.25 -2.28 -8.93
CA PHE A 13 -12.42 -1.11 -9.12
C PHE A 13 -10.96 -1.50 -8.86
N ILE A 14 -10.11 -1.33 -9.86
CA ILE A 14 -8.67 -1.52 -9.73
C ILE A 14 -8.05 -0.12 -9.69
N PRO A 15 -7.47 0.29 -8.56
CA PRO A 15 -6.84 1.60 -8.46
C PRO A 15 -5.62 1.67 -9.40
N PRO A 16 -5.30 2.87 -9.92
CA PRO A 16 -4.07 3.07 -10.67
C PRO A 16 -2.85 2.86 -9.77
N LEU A 17 -1.69 2.58 -10.34
CA LEU A 17 -0.44 2.51 -9.61
C LEU A 17 -0.18 3.83 -8.89
N SER A 18 0.18 3.77 -7.62
CA SER A 18 0.42 4.95 -6.79
C SER A 18 1.46 4.65 -5.71
N CYS A 19 2.42 5.55 -5.55
CA CYS A 19 3.38 5.53 -4.45
C CYS A 19 2.72 5.84 -3.07
N PHE A 20 1.50 6.39 -3.08
CA PHE A 20 0.72 6.67 -1.88
C PHE A 20 -0.10 5.48 -1.37
N PHE A 21 0.08 4.28 -1.93
CA PHE A 21 -0.54 3.09 -1.39
C PHE A 21 -0.02 2.81 0.02
N GLN A 22 -0.90 2.27 0.86
CA GLN A 22 -0.53 1.73 2.17
C GLN A 22 0.57 0.66 2.02
N ASN A 23 1.33 0.43 3.07
CA ASN A 23 2.33 -0.64 3.14
C ASN A 23 1.90 -1.83 4.00
N SER A 24 0.72 -1.76 4.62
CA SER A 24 0.16 -2.82 5.46
C SER A 24 -1.35 -2.90 5.30
N VAL A 25 -1.86 -4.12 5.14
CA VAL A 25 -3.28 -4.40 4.95
C VAL A 25 -3.68 -5.61 5.78
N ASN A 26 -4.77 -5.47 6.55
CA ASN A 26 -5.38 -6.55 7.29
C ASN A 26 -6.75 -6.86 6.70
N ILE A 27 -6.96 -8.08 6.24
CA ILE A 27 -8.22 -8.54 5.64
C ILE A 27 -8.79 -9.66 6.49
N PRO A 28 -9.94 -9.47 7.13
CA PRO A 28 -10.54 -10.52 7.95
C PRO A 28 -11.19 -11.61 7.07
N GLN A 29 -11.05 -12.86 7.48
CA GLN A 29 -11.79 -13.99 6.94
C GLN A 29 -11.79 -14.09 5.39
N VAL A 30 -10.61 -13.97 4.78
CA VAL A 30 -10.47 -13.90 3.30
C VAL A 30 -11.11 -15.07 2.55
N ASN A 31 -11.26 -16.22 3.18
CA ASN A 31 -11.79 -17.41 2.53
C ASN A 31 -13.26 -17.69 2.91
N ARG A 32 -13.97 -16.73 3.54
CA ARG A 32 -15.33 -16.98 4.03
C ARG A 32 -16.30 -15.86 3.66
N ILE A 33 -17.39 -16.22 2.99
CA ILE A 33 -18.52 -15.32 2.73
C ILE A 33 -19.77 -15.93 3.34
N GLY A 34 -20.29 -15.31 4.39
CA GLY A 34 -21.39 -15.85 5.19
C GLY A 34 -21.01 -17.22 5.79
N ASN A 35 -21.77 -18.25 5.46
CA ASN A 35 -21.50 -19.63 5.89
C ASN A 35 -20.71 -20.46 4.88
N THR A 36 -20.34 -19.89 3.74
CA THR A 36 -19.62 -20.60 2.68
C THR A 36 -18.12 -20.38 2.80
N ILE A 37 -17.37 -21.48 2.73
CA ILE A 37 -15.91 -21.47 2.70
C ILE A 37 -15.46 -21.65 1.24
N TYR A 38 -14.50 -20.82 0.84
CA TYR A 38 -13.88 -20.79 -0.47
C TYR A 38 -12.39 -21.12 -0.38
N THR A 39 -11.80 -21.57 -1.47
CA THR A 39 -10.35 -21.45 -1.66
C THR A 39 -10.06 -20.00 -2.03
N ALA A 40 -9.19 -19.33 -1.28
CA ALA A 40 -8.91 -17.93 -1.50
C ALA A 40 -7.42 -17.69 -1.81
N ASP A 41 -7.19 -16.84 -2.79
CA ASP A 41 -5.87 -16.37 -3.19
C ASP A 41 -5.80 -14.85 -3.05
N LEU A 42 -4.60 -14.35 -2.76
CA LEU A 42 -4.29 -12.93 -2.81
C LEU A 42 -3.55 -12.62 -4.11
N MET A 43 -3.90 -11.50 -4.73
CA MET A 43 -3.10 -10.84 -5.74
C MET A 43 -2.50 -9.60 -5.09
N VAL A 44 -1.20 -9.57 -4.96
CA VAL A 44 -0.47 -8.50 -4.29
C VAL A 44 0.36 -7.76 -5.32
N LEU A 45 0.30 -6.43 -5.31
CA LEU A 45 1.09 -5.54 -6.13
C LEU A 45 1.97 -4.70 -5.22
N THR A 46 3.27 -4.62 -5.50
CA THR A 46 4.24 -3.81 -4.75
C THR A 46 5.46 -3.49 -5.60
N TYR A 47 6.41 -2.73 -5.06
CA TYR A 47 7.67 -2.47 -5.76
C TYR A 47 8.51 -3.73 -5.92
N SER A 48 9.24 -3.81 -7.04
CA SER A 48 10.17 -4.92 -7.33
C SER A 48 11.31 -5.02 -6.32
N SER A 49 11.67 -3.91 -5.68
CA SER A 49 12.67 -3.83 -4.62
C SER A 49 12.14 -4.13 -3.22
N ALA A 50 10.81 -4.23 -3.07
CA ALA A 50 10.20 -4.40 -1.75
C ALA A 50 10.23 -5.85 -1.27
N THR A 51 10.28 -6.01 0.05
CA THR A 51 10.09 -7.30 0.72
C THR A 51 8.62 -7.46 1.08
N LEU A 52 7.99 -8.53 0.61
CA LEU A 52 6.61 -8.87 0.89
C LEU A 52 6.51 -9.93 1.99
N THR A 53 5.62 -9.70 2.95
CA THR A 53 5.32 -10.65 4.02
C THR A 53 3.81 -10.89 4.09
N VAL A 54 3.40 -12.14 4.20
CA VAL A 54 1.99 -12.53 4.37
C VAL A 54 1.88 -13.43 5.60
N ASN A 55 1.07 -13.04 6.57
CA ASN A 55 0.89 -13.74 7.84
C ASN A 55 2.23 -14.09 8.54
N GLY A 56 3.17 -13.14 8.52
CA GLY A 56 4.50 -13.30 9.13
C GLY A 56 5.50 -14.10 8.29
N ASN A 57 5.12 -14.64 7.14
CA ASN A 57 6.02 -15.38 6.25
C ASN A 57 6.46 -14.50 5.09
N THR A 58 7.77 -14.39 4.89
CA THR A 58 8.32 -13.67 3.74
C THR A 58 8.04 -14.44 2.45
N ILE A 59 7.50 -13.75 1.46
CA ILE A 59 7.24 -14.32 0.13
C ILE A 59 8.52 -14.15 -0.72
N PRO A 60 9.06 -15.25 -1.26
CA PRO A 60 10.28 -15.18 -2.08
C PRO A 60 10.11 -14.31 -3.33
N SER A 61 11.09 -13.47 -3.63
CA SER A 61 11.09 -12.62 -4.83
C SER A 61 11.05 -13.43 -6.14
N SER A 62 11.46 -14.70 -6.11
CA SER A 62 11.34 -15.61 -7.26
C SER A 62 9.90 -15.92 -7.68
N GLN A 63 8.92 -15.61 -6.83
CA GLN A 63 7.48 -15.71 -7.15
C GLN A 63 6.91 -14.43 -7.77
N ALA A 64 7.70 -13.37 -7.81
CA ALA A 64 7.30 -12.11 -8.39
C ALA A 64 7.15 -12.21 -9.91
N GLN A 65 6.15 -11.53 -10.45
CA GLN A 65 5.96 -11.37 -11.89
C GLN A 65 5.96 -9.86 -12.21
N ASN A 66 6.75 -9.47 -13.19
CA ASN A 66 6.84 -8.07 -13.59
C ASN A 66 5.52 -7.57 -14.15
N VAL A 67 5.18 -6.34 -13.83
CA VAL A 67 4.07 -5.65 -14.46
C VAL A 67 4.47 -5.29 -15.89
N LEU A 68 3.63 -5.63 -16.85
CA LEU A 68 3.92 -5.35 -18.25
C LEU A 68 4.04 -3.84 -18.49
N GLY A 69 5.17 -3.42 -19.03
CA GLY A 69 5.44 -2.01 -19.32
C GLY A 69 5.91 -1.18 -18.12
N ASN A 70 6.07 -1.79 -16.94
CA ASN A 70 6.59 -1.12 -15.75
C ASN A 70 7.42 -2.10 -14.91
N THR A 71 8.74 -1.91 -14.90
CA THR A 71 9.69 -2.80 -14.21
C THR A 71 9.85 -2.50 -12.72
N ASP A 72 9.37 -1.35 -12.26
CA ASP A 72 9.46 -0.94 -10.86
C ASP A 72 8.42 -1.66 -10.00
N TRP A 73 7.39 -2.22 -10.63
CA TRP A 73 6.30 -2.91 -9.97
C TRP A 73 6.26 -4.39 -10.33
N VAL A 74 5.90 -5.18 -9.33
CA VAL A 74 5.71 -6.63 -9.46
C VAL A 74 4.39 -7.06 -8.83
N THR A 75 3.87 -8.18 -9.32
CA THR A 75 2.72 -8.85 -8.72
C THR A 75 3.14 -10.18 -8.11
N TYR A 76 2.46 -10.56 -7.02
CA TYR A 76 2.55 -11.87 -6.41
C TYR A 76 1.16 -12.49 -6.35
N ARG A 77 1.07 -13.78 -6.65
CA ARG A 77 -0.10 -14.58 -6.32
C ARG A 77 0.23 -15.45 -5.13
N VAL A 78 -0.44 -15.21 -3.99
CA VAL A 78 -0.28 -16.00 -2.79
C VAL A 78 -1.53 -16.85 -2.60
N SER A 79 -1.37 -18.16 -2.78
CA SER A 79 -2.51 -19.07 -2.88
C SER A 79 -2.87 -19.73 -1.55
N ASN A 80 -4.13 -20.20 -1.44
CA ASN A 80 -4.63 -20.99 -0.32
C ASN A 80 -4.59 -20.25 1.03
N ILE A 81 -4.90 -18.97 1.03
CA ILE A 81 -5.01 -18.21 2.26
C ILE A 81 -6.34 -18.53 2.97
N SER A 82 -6.28 -18.77 4.26
CA SER A 82 -7.45 -19.04 5.09
C SER A 82 -7.47 -18.18 6.36
N GLY A 83 -8.65 -17.83 6.83
CA GLY A 83 -8.83 -16.95 7.97
C GLY A 83 -8.44 -15.51 7.64
N ASN A 84 -7.76 -14.84 8.56
CA ASN A 84 -7.30 -13.47 8.37
C ASN A 84 -6.02 -13.44 7.54
N ALA A 85 -5.90 -12.43 6.68
CA ALA A 85 -4.66 -12.14 5.96
C ALA A 85 -4.06 -10.82 6.46
N ASN A 86 -2.85 -10.89 6.98
CA ASN A 86 -2.02 -9.73 7.26
C ASN A 86 -0.94 -9.66 6.17
N VAL A 87 -0.99 -8.62 5.36
CA VAL A 87 -0.08 -8.41 4.22
C VAL A 87 0.73 -7.15 4.50
N ILE A 88 2.05 -7.28 4.48
CA ILE A 88 2.97 -6.18 4.76
C ILE A 88 4.03 -6.15 3.65
N SER A 89 4.34 -4.96 3.17
CA SER A 89 5.43 -4.69 2.24
C SER A 89 6.33 -3.59 2.78
N THR A 90 7.60 -3.61 2.40
CA THR A 90 8.51 -2.47 2.67
C THR A 90 8.31 -1.32 1.68
N GLY A 91 7.42 -1.47 0.69
CA GLY A 91 7.01 -0.45 -0.27
C GLY A 91 5.50 -0.32 -0.38
N PRO A 92 5.00 0.52 -1.28
CA PRO A 92 3.58 0.66 -1.55
C PRO A 92 2.92 -0.68 -1.86
N LEU A 93 1.69 -0.89 -1.40
CA LEU A 93 1.02 -2.18 -1.42
C LEU A 93 -0.42 -2.04 -1.90
N ALA A 94 -0.80 -2.81 -2.92
CA ALA A 94 -2.20 -3.03 -3.26
C ALA A 94 -2.53 -4.52 -3.17
N VAL A 95 -3.67 -4.86 -2.57
CA VAL A 95 -4.09 -6.24 -2.35
C VAL A 95 -5.48 -6.47 -2.93
N GLY A 96 -5.59 -7.42 -3.83
CA GLY A 96 -6.84 -8.01 -4.27
C GLY A 96 -7.02 -9.41 -3.66
N VAL A 97 -8.26 -9.76 -3.37
CA VAL A 97 -8.64 -11.10 -2.93
C VAL A 97 -9.58 -11.69 -3.95
N PHE A 98 -9.39 -12.96 -4.27
CA PHE A 98 -10.38 -13.72 -5.01
C PHE A 98 -10.48 -15.12 -4.46
N GLY A 99 -11.72 -15.58 -4.37
CA GLY A 99 -12.05 -16.90 -3.87
C GLY A 99 -12.89 -17.66 -4.86
N TYR A 100 -12.76 -18.98 -4.85
CA TYR A 100 -13.50 -19.88 -5.71
C TYR A 100 -13.91 -21.15 -4.96
N LYS A 101 -15.02 -21.74 -5.38
CA LYS A 101 -15.53 -23.00 -4.84
C LYS A 101 -16.03 -23.85 -6.00
N GLY A 102 -15.18 -24.77 -6.43
CA GLY A 102 -15.43 -25.54 -7.64
C GLY A 102 -15.62 -24.63 -8.86
N ASN A 103 -16.52 -25.02 -9.75
CA ASN A 103 -16.87 -24.22 -10.94
C ASN A 103 -18.14 -23.38 -10.76
N ALA A 104 -18.70 -23.34 -9.55
CA ALA A 104 -20.07 -22.85 -9.33
C ALA A 104 -20.15 -21.47 -8.72
N SER A 105 -19.14 -21.03 -8.00
CA SER A 105 -19.21 -19.74 -7.31
C SER A 105 -17.83 -19.19 -7.00
N GLY A 106 -17.75 -17.86 -6.91
CA GLY A 106 -16.55 -17.16 -6.55
C GLY A 106 -16.85 -15.73 -6.10
N TYR A 107 -15.83 -15.06 -5.63
CA TYR A 107 -15.86 -13.64 -5.31
C TYR A 107 -14.50 -13.02 -5.58
N ALA A 108 -14.49 -11.72 -5.76
CA ALA A 108 -13.28 -10.94 -5.82
C ALA A 108 -13.51 -9.56 -5.21
N GLY A 109 -12.45 -8.95 -4.72
CA GLY A 109 -12.48 -7.60 -4.17
C GLY A 109 -11.09 -7.03 -4.00
N TYR A 110 -10.99 -5.70 -4.04
CA TYR A 110 -9.79 -4.96 -3.66
C TYR A 110 -9.96 -4.43 -2.24
N TYR A 111 -8.95 -4.62 -1.41
CA TYR A 111 -8.97 -4.22 0.00
C TYR A 111 -7.95 -3.13 0.31
N SER A 112 -7.13 -2.77 -0.66
CA SER A 112 -6.19 -1.67 -0.54
C SER A 112 -5.88 -1.07 -1.90
N GLY A 113 -5.03 -0.05 -1.92
CA GLY A 113 -4.71 0.72 -3.12
C GLY A 113 -5.43 2.06 -3.13
N PHE A 114 -6.09 2.40 -2.03
CA PHE A 114 -6.60 3.72 -1.73
C PHE A 114 -5.71 4.34 -0.67
N GLY A 115 -4.46 4.66 -1.05
CA GLY A 115 -3.54 5.37 -0.18
C GLY A 115 -4.09 6.75 0.13
N SER A 116 -3.81 7.26 1.33
CA SER A 116 -4.00 8.67 1.62
C SER A 116 -2.89 9.46 0.92
N THR A 117 -3.25 10.51 0.21
CA THR A 117 -2.26 11.53 -0.17
C THR A 117 -1.70 12.17 1.10
N PRO A 118 -0.43 12.57 1.11
CA PRO A 118 0.09 13.40 2.20
C PRO A 118 -0.83 14.59 2.45
N GLN A 119 -1.06 14.89 3.71
CA GLN A 119 -1.92 16.01 4.13
C GLN A 119 -1.05 17.11 4.69
N ASP A 120 -1.50 18.35 4.52
CA ASP A 120 -0.89 19.47 5.19
C ASP A 120 -0.98 19.27 6.70
N THR A 121 0.14 19.43 7.38
CA THR A 121 0.24 19.28 8.84
C THR A 121 0.74 20.59 9.46
N GLU A 122 0.05 21.09 10.45
CA GLU A 122 0.51 22.25 11.24
C GLU A 122 1.24 21.74 12.49
N LEU A 123 2.48 22.18 12.68
CA LEU A 123 3.32 21.79 13.80
C LEU A 123 3.68 23.00 14.66
N THR A 124 3.52 22.88 15.96
CA THR A 124 4.06 23.83 16.93
C THR A 124 5.38 23.29 17.49
N VAL A 125 6.46 24.04 17.30
CA VAL A 125 7.80 23.63 17.69
C VAL A 125 8.31 24.53 18.82
N CYS A 126 8.89 23.90 19.86
CA CYS A 126 9.61 24.63 20.88
C CYS A 126 10.96 25.14 20.34
N THR A 127 11.40 26.32 20.79
CA THR A 127 12.62 26.98 20.27
C THR A 127 13.93 26.25 20.51
N ASN A 128 13.92 25.18 21.28
CA ASN A 128 15.08 24.38 21.66
C ASN A 128 15.03 22.91 21.21
N ALA A 129 14.08 22.56 20.34
CA ALA A 129 13.91 21.18 19.88
C ALA A 129 13.93 21.15 18.36
N THR A 130 14.71 20.25 17.80
CA THR A 130 14.66 19.93 16.36
C THR A 130 13.58 18.92 16.06
N ILE A 131 12.96 19.01 14.89
CA ILE A 131 11.91 18.09 14.44
C ILE A 131 12.28 17.53 13.08
N ASN A 132 12.06 16.23 12.90
CA ASN A 132 12.06 15.63 11.58
C ASN A 132 10.68 15.88 10.95
N LEU A 133 10.60 16.76 9.96
CA LEU A 133 9.35 17.11 9.31
C LEU A 133 8.70 15.91 8.62
N PHE A 134 9.50 15.04 8.02
CA PHE A 134 9.00 13.87 7.31
C PHE A 134 8.20 12.90 8.22
N ASP A 135 8.62 12.75 9.47
CA ASP A 135 7.95 11.89 10.44
C ASP A 135 6.59 12.43 10.90
N ASN A 136 6.29 13.69 10.57
CA ASN A 136 5.07 14.38 10.97
C ASN A 136 4.09 14.62 9.81
N ILE A 137 4.38 14.13 8.62
CA ILE A 137 3.45 14.19 7.49
C ILE A 137 2.47 13.01 7.61
N ASP A 138 1.18 13.32 7.66
CA ASP A 138 0.15 12.29 7.59
C ASP A 138 0.05 11.70 6.18
N GLY A 139 -0.34 10.45 6.11
CA GLY A 139 -0.41 9.69 4.87
C GLY A 139 0.82 8.82 4.67
N ASN A 140 1.14 8.54 3.42
CA ASN A 140 2.31 7.74 3.05
C ASN A 140 3.22 8.56 2.12
N PRO A 141 3.99 9.52 2.66
CA PRO A 141 4.82 10.39 1.84
C PRO A 141 5.92 9.60 1.13
N GLU A 142 6.25 10.03 -0.08
CA GLU A 142 7.33 9.43 -0.87
C GLU A 142 8.70 9.77 -0.28
N ILE A 143 9.55 8.76 -0.16
CA ILE A 143 10.93 8.94 0.34
C ILE A 143 11.80 9.54 -0.76
N GLY A 144 12.61 10.53 -0.42
CA GLY A 144 13.62 11.10 -1.34
C GLY A 144 13.21 12.42 -2.00
N GLY A 145 12.09 13.00 -1.60
CA GLY A 145 11.74 14.37 -1.95
C GLY A 145 12.71 15.40 -1.38
N THR A 146 12.63 16.64 -1.88
CA THR A 146 13.36 17.79 -1.36
C THR A 146 12.37 18.83 -0.87
N TRP A 147 12.66 19.46 0.26
CA TRP A 147 11.83 20.49 0.82
C TRP A 147 12.06 21.84 0.12
N SER A 148 10.99 22.46 -0.33
CA SER A 148 11.02 23.90 -0.57
C SER A 148 10.82 24.64 0.76
N VAL A 149 11.58 25.71 0.97
CA VAL A 149 11.59 26.45 2.22
C VAL A 149 10.88 27.80 2.05
N PRO A 150 10.42 28.44 3.14
CA PRO A 150 9.83 29.76 3.07
C PRO A 150 10.78 30.78 2.42
N PRO A 151 10.28 31.84 1.78
CA PRO A 151 11.12 32.88 1.19
C PRO A 151 12.09 33.50 2.21
N GLY A 152 13.39 33.44 1.88
CA GLY A 152 14.47 33.86 2.78
C GLY A 152 14.89 32.86 3.83
N GLY A 153 14.29 31.67 3.81
CA GLY A 153 14.64 30.57 4.72
C GLY A 153 15.93 29.87 4.35
N THR A 154 16.56 29.27 5.34
CA THR A 154 17.72 28.40 5.16
C THR A 154 17.25 26.99 4.78
N PRO A 155 17.86 26.32 3.77
CA PRO A 155 17.56 24.94 3.45
C PRO A 155 17.67 24.03 4.67
N LEU A 156 16.80 23.01 4.74
CA LEU A 156 16.85 22.01 5.79
C LEU A 156 18.10 21.12 5.63
N ASN A 157 18.58 20.59 6.73
CA ASN A 157 19.56 19.51 6.70
C ASN A 157 18.82 18.18 6.63
N GLY A 158 18.64 17.67 5.41
CA GLY A 158 17.72 16.54 5.16
C GLY A 158 16.28 16.94 5.47
N ASN A 159 15.65 16.25 6.41
CA ASN A 159 14.27 16.50 6.84
C ASN A 159 14.20 17.26 8.18
N ILE A 160 15.33 17.72 8.71
CA ILE A 160 15.39 18.28 10.06
C ILE A 160 15.13 19.80 10.04
N PHE A 161 14.07 20.20 10.72
CA PHE A 161 13.79 21.58 11.06
C PHE A 161 14.44 21.94 12.42
N ASP A 162 15.26 22.98 12.42
CA ASP A 162 15.88 23.53 13.63
C ASP A 162 15.39 24.97 13.81
N PRO A 163 14.58 25.26 14.83
CA PRO A 163 14.01 26.59 15.05
C PRO A 163 15.05 27.67 15.41
N ALA A 164 16.31 27.29 15.71
CA ALA A 164 17.39 28.22 15.88
C ALA A 164 17.97 28.72 14.55
N ILE A 165 17.74 28.00 13.44
CA ILE A 165 18.33 28.27 12.13
C ILE A 165 17.25 28.49 11.07
N ASN A 166 16.18 27.71 11.12
CA ASN A 166 15.15 27.71 10.10
C ASN A 166 14.01 28.66 10.46
N LEU A 167 13.51 29.38 9.47
CA LEU A 167 12.35 30.28 9.65
C LEU A 167 11.06 29.49 9.82
N VAL A 168 10.16 29.97 10.63
CA VAL A 168 8.77 29.49 10.71
C VAL A 168 8.07 29.81 9.38
N GLY A 169 7.32 28.89 8.83
CA GLY A 169 6.58 29.06 7.59
C GLY A 169 6.27 27.72 6.92
N ASP A 170 5.84 27.77 5.67
CA ASP A 170 5.45 26.60 4.90
C ASP A 170 6.67 25.88 4.31
N TYR A 171 6.78 24.60 4.61
CA TYR A 171 7.75 23.67 4.06
C TYR A 171 7.01 22.67 3.18
N ILE A 172 7.33 22.62 1.89
CA ILE A 172 6.62 21.84 0.87
C ILE A 172 7.55 20.84 0.21
#